data_93dd0a39861fee756526409bd2c0a127
#
_entry.id   93dd0a39861fee756526409bd2c0a127
#
_cell.length_a   1.000
_cell.length_b   1.000
_cell.length_c   1.000
_cell.angle_alpha   90.00
_cell.angle_beta   90.00
_cell.angle_gamma   90.00
#
_symmetry.space_group_name_H-M   'P 1'
#
loop_
_entity.id
_entity.type
_entity.pdbx_description
1 polymer ?
#
loop_
_entity_poly.entity_id
_entity_poly.type
_entity_poly.pdbx_seq_one_letter_code
_entity_poly.pdbx_strand_id
1 'polypeptide(L)'
;MKVTKLYLVRHGQTIWHAENRYAGSSDIALTADGEDEAERLAGWATSTGPDGVYSSSLVRARRTAEPSARALGLDVVEHHDLREVDFGQGEGLTRGEMAGRFPDALDAFLRAPAENPLPSGERGLDAIARARPVVDDIVAQHREGSALLVLHSTLLRLLLCDLLGIEPNRYRSLFPRVANCAVSTVGIGETMALLGLNVPPA
;
A
#
# COMPACT_ATOMS: atom_id res chain seq x y z
N MET A 1 -18.36 -15.62 -13.70
CA MET A 1 -18.34 -15.43 -12.24
C MET A 1 -18.31 -13.93 -11.96
N LYS A 2 -19.14 -13.48 -11.04
CA LYS A 2 -19.19 -12.06 -10.63
C LYS A 2 -18.02 -11.80 -9.67
N VAL A 3 -17.14 -10.89 -10.03
CA VAL A 3 -15.88 -10.64 -9.32
C VAL A 3 -15.72 -9.14 -9.12
N THR A 4 -15.46 -8.70 -7.90
CA THR A 4 -15.01 -7.35 -7.59
C THR A 4 -13.50 -7.26 -7.81
N LYS A 5 -13.02 -6.24 -8.52
CA LYS A 5 -11.58 -6.03 -8.73
C LYS A 5 -11.06 -4.94 -7.78
N LEU A 6 -10.06 -5.27 -7.00
CA LEU A 6 -9.29 -4.28 -6.25
C LEU A 6 -7.97 -3.99 -6.96
N TYR A 7 -7.72 -2.73 -7.24
CA TYR A 7 -6.47 -2.22 -7.78
C TYR A 7 -5.66 -1.61 -6.62
N LEU A 8 -4.72 -2.38 -6.10
CA LEU A 8 -3.86 -1.98 -5.00
C LEU A 8 -2.61 -1.29 -5.55
N VAL A 9 -2.37 -0.06 -5.16
CA VAL A 9 -1.29 0.79 -5.68
C VAL A 9 -0.48 1.36 -4.53
N ARG A 10 0.84 1.31 -4.66
CA ARG A 10 1.74 2.04 -3.77
C ARG A 10 1.79 3.51 -4.19
N HIS A 11 1.75 4.44 -3.25
CA HIS A 11 1.93 5.88 -3.50
C HIS A 11 3.17 6.20 -4.33
N GLY A 12 3.19 7.35 -4.99
CA GLY A 12 4.30 7.89 -5.77
C GLY A 12 5.60 8.08 -4.98
N GLN A 13 6.69 8.35 -5.69
CA GLN A 13 8.00 8.58 -5.08
C GLN A 13 7.95 9.75 -4.08
N THR A 14 8.63 9.58 -2.93
CA THR A 14 8.79 10.62 -1.91
C THR A 14 10.26 10.99 -1.72
N ILE A 15 10.53 12.12 -1.07
CA ILE A 15 11.90 12.59 -0.79
C ILE A 15 12.76 11.59 0.01
N TRP A 16 12.14 10.68 0.78
CA TRP A 16 12.87 9.67 1.56
C TRP A 16 13.28 8.44 0.76
N HIS A 17 12.80 8.28 -0.49
CA HIS A 17 13.19 7.15 -1.34
C HIS A 17 14.67 7.20 -1.73
N ALA A 18 15.24 8.39 -1.94
CA ALA A 18 16.64 8.55 -2.34
C ALA A 18 17.62 7.91 -1.35
N GLU A 19 17.27 7.95 -0.05
CA GLU A 19 18.11 7.39 1.02
C GLU A 19 17.56 6.07 1.57
N ASN A 20 16.46 5.53 1.01
CA ASN A 20 15.77 4.33 1.51
C ASN A 20 15.41 4.41 3.00
N ARG A 21 14.93 5.59 3.46
CA ARG A 21 14.45 5.78 4.82
C ARG A 21 13.08 5.17 5.01
N TYR A 22 12.85 4.58 6.17
CA TYR A 22 11.55 4.02 6.52
C TYR A 22 10.54 5.14 6.78
N ALA A 23 9.40 5.06 6.11
CA ALA A 23 8.30 6.03 6.21
C ALA A 23 7.00 5.29 6.53
N GLY A 24 6.61 5.26 7.77
CA GLY A 24 5.33 4.72 8.24
C GLY A 24 4.32 5.84 8.46
N SER A 25 4.15 6.27 9.71
CA SER A 25 3.20 7.32 10.13
C SER A 25 3.65 8.74 9.77
N SER A 26 4.93 8.95 9.49
CA SER A 26 5.47 10.26 9.09
C SER A 26 4.84 10.74 7.78
N ASP A 27 4.44 12.02 7.74
CA ASP A 27 3.80 12.62 6.56
C ASP A 27 4.84 13.26 5.65
N ILE A 28 5.25 12.50 4.61
CA ILE A 28 6.34 12.86 3.69
C ILE A 28 5.76 13.22 2.33
N ALA A 29 6.20 14.35 1.78
CA ALA A 29 5.75 14.84 0.47
C ALA A 29 6.25 13.97 -0.68
N LEU A 30 5.49 13.95 -1.79
CA LEU A 30 5.95 13.44 -3.06
C LEU A 30 7.09 14.30 -3.62
N THR A 31 7.93 13.70 -4.45
CA THR A 31 8.85 14.42 -5.34
C THR A 31 8.12 14.83 -6.62
N ALA A 32 8.78 15.65 -7.47
CA ALA A 32 8.26 15.93 -8.81
C ALA A 32 8.04 14.64 -9.61
N ASP A 33 8.98 13.69 -9.56
CA ASP A 33 8.83 12.37 -10.20
C ASP A 33 7.61 11.62 -9.63
N GLY A 34 7.36 11.73 -8.31
CA GLY A 34 6.20 11.11 -7.66
C GLY A 34 4.87 11.72 -8.10
N GLU A 35 4.81 13.02 -8.35
CA GLU A 35 3.63 13.69 -8.92
C GLU A 35 3.42 13.25 -10.39
N ASP A 36 4.48 13.13 -11.18
CA ASP A 36 4.41 12.60 -12.56
C ASP A 36 3.97 11.13 -12.59
N GLU A 37 4.40 10.32 -11.61
CA GLU A 37 3.92 8.94 -11.44
C GLU A 37 2.41 8.90 -11.16
N ALA A 38 1.90 9.82 -10.34
CA ALA A 38 0.47 9.95 -10.04
C ALA A 38 -0.35 10.36 -11.28
N GLU A 39 0.15 11.25 -12.11
CA GLU A 39 -0.53 11.63 -13.39
C GLU A 39 -0.53 10.45 -14.38
N ARG A 40 0.53 9.63 -14.47
CA ARG A 40 0.51 8.40 -15.29
C ARG A 40 -0.52 7.39 -14.77
N LEU A 41 -0.64 7.25 -13.43
CA LEU A 41 -1.68 6.43 -12.82
C LEU A 41 -3.08 6.93 -13.17
N ALA A 42 -3.30 8.24 -13.27
CA ALA A 42 -4.57 8.82 -13.70
C ALA A 42 -4.92 8.45 -15.16
N GLY A 43 -3.93 8.45 -16.06
CA GLY A 43 -4.10 7.97 -17.44
C GLY A 43 -4.56 6.50 -17.47
N TRP A 44 -3.92 5.64 -16.68
CA TRP A 44 -4.32 4.24 -16.53
C TRP A 44 -5.73 4.12 -15.93
N ALA A 45 -6.05 4.89 -14.89
CA ALA A 45 -7.37 4.87 -14.27
C ALA A 45 -8.47 5.27 -15.24
N THR A 46 -8.25 6.27 -16.10
CA THR A 46 -9.18 6.67 -17.15
C THR A 46 -9.46 5.53 -18.13
N SER A 47 -8.44 4.76 -18.52
CA SER A 47 -8.61 3.63 -19.45
C SER A 47 -9.27 2.41 -18.82
N THR A 48 -9.08 2.22 -17.50
CA THR A 48 -9.57 1.05 -16.75
C THR A 48 -10.96 1.29 -16.14
N GLY A 49 -11.26 2.54 -15.75
CA GLY A 49 -12.56 2.97 -15.22
C GLY A 49 -12.93 2.37 -13.86
N PRO A 50 -12.11 2.49 -12.79
CA PRO A 50 -12.54 2.07 -11.46
C PRO A 50 -13.73 2.90 -10.98
N ASP A 51 -14.68 2.25 -10.28
CA ASP A 51 -15.92 2.86 -9.80
C ASP A 51 -15.76 3.65 -8.50
N GLY A 52 -14.59 3.55 -7.86
CA GLY A 52 -14.26 4.28 -6.65
C GLY A 52 -12.74 4.46 -6.49
N VAL A 53 -12.35 5.57 -5.84
CA VAL A 53 -10.95 5.89 -5.55
C VAL A 53 -10.78 6.11 -4.05
N TYR A 54 -9.91 5.32 -3.44
CA TYR A 54 -9.64 5.30 -2.01
C TYR A 54 -8.18 5.55 -1.73
N SER A 55 -7.88 6.19 -0.62
CA SER A 55 -6.50 6.36 -0.16
C SER A 55 -6.38 6.25 1.35
N SER A 56 -5.17 6.03 1.84
CA SER A 56 -4.87 6.34 3.23
C SER A 56 -4.92 7.85 3.47
N SER A 57 -5.06 8.26 4.73
CA SER A 57 -5.06 9.67 5.14
C SER A 57 -3.68 10.36 5.04
N LEU A 58 -2.60 9.62 4.73
CA LEU A 58 -1.26 10.19 4.60
C LEU A 58 -1.13 10.97 3.29
N VAL A 59 -0.56 12.19 3.36
CA VAL A 59 -0.45 13.14 2.23
C VAL A 59 0.09 12.48 0.95
N ARG A 60 1.14 11.66 1.04
CA ARG A 60 1.71 10.98 -0.14
C ARG A 60 0.72 10.07 -0.87
N ALA A 61 -0.15 9.36 -0.14
CA ALA A 61 -1.15 8.47 -0.76
C ALA A 61 -2.31 9.28 -1.34
N ARG A 62 -2.81 10.27 -0.60
CA ARG A 62 -3.86 11.16 -1.05
C ARG A 62 -3.45 11.91 -2.32
N ARG A 63 -2.27 12.56 -2.32
CA ARG A 63 -1.73 13.27 -3.48
C ARG A 63 -1.56 12.36 -4.70
N THR A 64 -1.24 11.09 -4.49
CA THR A 64 -1.17 10.09 -5.58
C THR A 64 -2.55 9.72 -6.11
N ALA A 65 -3.58 9.68 -5.26
CA ALA A 65 -4.95 9.31 -5.65
C ALA A 65 -5.71 10.46 -6.35
N GLU A 66 -5.44 11.72 -5.96
CA GLU A 66 -6.16 12.92 -6.44
C GLU A 66 -6.24 13.05 -7.97
N PRO A 67 -5.15 12.86 -8.76
CA PRO A 67 -5.22 12.93 -10.21
C PRO A 67 -6.16 11.89 -10.81
N SER A 68 -6.14 10.64 -10.32
CA SER A 68 -7.03 9.58 -10.78
C SER A 68 -8.49 9.89 -10.48
N ALA A 69 -8.81 10.34 -9.27
CA ALA A 69 -10.16 10.72 -8.88
C ALA A 69 -10.68 11.88 -9.75
N ARG A 70 -9.87 12.93 -9.92
CA ARG A 70 -10.20 14.08 -10.79
C ARG A 70 -10.49 13.64 -12.23
N ALA A 71 -9.66 12.76 -12.80
CA ALA A 71 -9.83 12.28 -14.19
C ALA A 71 -11.09 11.44 -14.38
N LEU A 72 -11.55 10.76 -13.31
CA LEU A 72 -12.78 9.94 -13.31
C LEU A 72 -14.05 10.74 -12.92
N GLY A 73 -13.91 11.99 -12.46
CA GLY A 73 -15.02 12.75 -11.90
C GLY A 73 -15.52 12.21 -10.55
N LEU A 74 -14.63 11.59 -9.78
CA LEU A 74 -14.88 11.01 -8.47
C LEU A 74 -14.16 11.81 -7.36
N ASP A 75 -14.60 11.61 -6.12
CA ASP A 75 -13.86 12.06 -4.93
C ASP A 75 -12.92 10.98 -4.42
N VAL A 76 -11.83 11.39 -3.77
CA VAL A 76 -10.98 10.47 -3.01
C VAL A 76 -11.63 10.22 -1.65
N VAL A 77 -11.95 8.95 -1.35
CA VAL A 77 -12.43 8.54 -0.03
C VAL A 77 -11.24 8.16 0.83
N GLU A 78 -10.98 8.94 1.88
CA GLU A 78 -9.85 8.73 2.78
C GLU A 78 -10.20 7.80 3.93
N HIS A 79 -9.30 6.83 4.21
CA HIS A 79 -9.40 5.94 5.37
C HIS A 79 -8.12 5.95 6.19
N HIS A 80 -8.22 6.33 7.46
CA HIS A 80 -7.07 6.35 8.38
C HIS A 80 -6.44 4.95 8.53
N ASP A 81 -7.26 3.91 8.55
CA ASP A 81 -6.81 2.54 8.75
C ASP A 81 -6.11 1.92 7.53
N LEU A 82 -6.06 2.64 6.39
CA LEU A 82 -5.24 2.28 5.23
C LEU A 82 -3.81 2.87 5.26
N ARG A 83 -3.39 3.54 6.35
CA ARG A 83 -2.04 4.09 6.49
C ARG A 83 -0.97 2.98 6.54
N GLU A 84 0.28 3.35 6.26
CA GLU A 84 1.42 2.42 6.35
C GLU A 84 1.58 1.87 7.79
N VAL A 85 2.28 0.78 7.91
CA VAL A 85 2.74 0.26 9.20
C VAL A 85 3.54 1.34 9.91
N ASP A 86 3.23 1.60 11.17
CA ASP A 86 4.03 2.50 12.00
C ASP A 86 5.36 1.82 12.35
N PHE A 87 6.46 2.41 11.89
CA PHE A 87 7.80 1.87 12.16
C PHE A 87 8.39 2.37 13.48
N GLY A 88 7.67 3.16 14.29
CA GLY A 88 8.10 3.64 15.60
C GLY A 88 9.45 4.33 15.53
N GLN A 89 10.43 3.85 16.32
CA GLN A 89 11.79 4.43 16.33
C GLN A 89 12.59 4.20 15.03
N GLY A 90 12.06 3.39 14.10
CA GLY A 90 12.64 3.21 12.76
C GLY A 90 12.23 4.29 11.76
N GLU A 91 11.26 5.16 12.09
CA GLU A 91 10.82 6.27 11.24
C GLU A 91 12.00 7.19 10.88
N GLY A 92 12.13 7.51 9.60
CA GLY A 92 13.20 8.36 9.08
C GLY A 92 14.60 7.76 9.09
N LEU A 93 14.78 6.51 9.56
CA LEU A 93 16.06 5.84 9.57
C LEU A 93 16.26 4.93 8.35
N THR A 94 17.50 4.81 7.93
CA THR A 94 17.96 3.75 7.04
C THR A 94 18.16 2.44 7.82
N ARG A 95 18.22 1.30 7.12
CA ARG A 95 18.53 0.01 7.77
C ARG A 95 19.90 0.03 8.46
N GLY A 96 20.91 0.71 7.90
CA GLY A 96 22.23 0.84 8.51
C GLY A 96 22.20 1.62 9.83
N GLU A 97 21.44 2.72 9.88
CA GLU A 97 21.25 3.51 11.10
C GLU A 97 20.52 2.71 12.20
N MET A 98 19.50 1.92 11.81
CA MET A 98 18.79 1.02 12.73
C MET A 98 19.68 -0.08 13.27
N ALA A 99 20.55 -0.67 12.43
CA ALA A 99 21.52 -1.68 12.88
C ALA A 99 22.48 -1.15 13.94
N GLY A 100 22.83 0.13 13.90
CA GLY A 100 23.63 0.78 14.91
C GLY A 100 22.89 1.13 16.21
N ARG A 101 21.57 1.31 16.14
CA ARG A 101 20.76 1.78 17.28
C ARG A 101 20.07 0.65 18.04
N PHE A 102 19.51 -0.33 17.32
CA PHE A 102 18.75 -1.44 17.90
C PHE A 102 18.91 -2.73 17.06
N PRO A 103 20.13 -3.30 17.01
CA PRO A 103 20.47 -4.43 16.15
C PRO A 103 19.56 -5.65 16.38
N ASP A 104 19.32 -6.04 17.64
CA ASP A 104 18.53 -7.22 17.96
C ASP A 104 17.05 -7.07 17.52
N ALA A 105 16.46 -5.89 17.71
CA ALA A 105 15.10 -5.60 17.27
C ALA A 105 15.00 -5.58 15.73
N LEU A 106 16.01 -5.01 15.05
CA LEU A 106 16.07 -5.04 13.60
C LEU A 106 16.19 -6.48 13.07
N ASP A 107 17.02 -7.32 13.67
CA ASP A 107 17.17 -8.72 13.29
C ASP A 107 15.86 -9.51 13.48
N ALA A 108 15.16 -9.31 14.60
CA ALA A 108 13.85 -9.91 14.83
C ALA A 108 12.83 -9.47 13.77
N PHE A 109 12.77 -8.16 13.50
CA PHE A 109 11.92 -7.58 12.46
C PHE A 109 12.25 -8.11 11.05
N LEU A 110 13.52 -8.34 10.73
CA LEU A 110 13.91 -8.88 9.42
C LEU A 110 13.56 -10.36 9.27
N ARG A 111 13.59 -11.16 10.36
CA ARG A 111 13.23 -12.59 10.35
C ARG A 111 11.73 -12.83 10.27
N ALA A 112 10.94 -12.11 11.06
CA ALA A 112 9.48 -12.26 11.10
C ALA A 112 8.82 -10.87 11.18
N PRO A 113 8.76 -10.15 10.04
CA PRO A 113 8.41 -8.72 10.01
C PRO A 113 6.92 -8.43 10.27
N ALA A 114 6.05 -9.43 10.19
CA ALA A 114 4.64 -9.26 10.52
C ALA A 114 4.38 -9.39 12.04
N GLU A 115 5.23 -10.12 12.76
CA GLU A 115 5.09 -10.39 14.19
C GLU A 115 5.94 -9.48 15.08
N ASN A 116 7.17 -9.18 14.62
CA ASN A 116 8.12 -8.41 15.39
C ASN A 116 8.21 -6.97 14.87
N PRO A 117 7.61 -5.99 15.57
CA PRO A 117 7.74 -4.59 15.19
C PRO A 117 9.12 -4.04 15.52
N LEU A 118 9.51 -2.93 14.90
CA LEU A 118 10.61 -2.10 15.40
C LEU A 118 10.20 -1.46 16.76
N PRO A 119 11.15 -0.99 17.58
CA PRO A 119 10.83 -0.42 18.89
C PRO A 119 9.74 0.67 18.80
N SER A 120 8.71 0.57 19.63
CA SER A 120 7.53 1.43 19.64
C SER A 120 6.70 1.43 18.35
N GLY A 121 6.95 0.50 17.43
CA GLY A 121 6.22 0.38 16.16
C GLY A 121 5.01 -0.54 16.24
N GLU A 122 4.26 -0.61 15.15
CA GLU A 122 3.09 -1.46 14.94
C GLU A 122 3.51 -2.84 14.40
N ARG A 123 2.88 -3.92 14.88
CA ARG A 123 3.06 -5.24 14.24
C ARG A 123 2.34 -5.26 12.90
N GLY A 124 2.93 -5.96 11.91
CA GLY A 124 2.26 -6.14 10.61
C GLY A 124 0.91 -6.83 10.73
N LEU A 125 0.73 -7.74 11.70
CA LEU A 125 -0.57 -8.38 11.97
C LEU A 125 -1.63 -7.39 12.47
N ASP A 126 -1.25 -6.39 13.27
CA ASP A 126 -2.17 -5.34 13.74
C ASP A 126 -2.54 -4.39 12.58
N ALA A 127 -1.58 -4.12 11.68
CA ALA A 127 -1.84 -3.35 10.45
C ALA A 127 -2.84 -4.08 9.53
N ILE A 128 -2.73 -5.40 9.38
CA ILE A 128 -3.74 -6.21 8.67
C ILE A 128 -5.10 -6.09 9.38
N ALA A 129 -5.12 -6.27 10.69
CA ALA A 129 -6.37 -6.28 11.47
C ALA A 129 -7.15 -4.97 11.36
N ARG A 130 -6.48 -3.81 11.28
CA ARG A 130 -7.17 -2.50 11.09
C ARG A 130 -7.57 -2.24 9.64
N ALA A 131 -6.76 -2.68 8.66
CA ALA A 131 -7.01 -2.36 7.26
C ALA A 131 -8.01 -3.32 6.60
N ARG A 132 -8.07 -4.58 7.02
CA ARG A 132 -8.93 -5.60 6.41
C ARG A 132 -10.42 -5.27 6.46
N PRO A 133 -11.01 -4.79 7.56
CA PRO A 133 -12.42 -4.37 7.57
C PRO A 133 -12.72 -3.28 6.55
N VAL A 134 -11.82 -2.29 6.38
CA VAL A 134 -11.98 -1.24 5.37
C VAL A 134 -11.99 -1.83 3.95
N VAL A 135 -11.09 -2.78 3.67
CA VAL A 135 -11.04 -3.47 2.38
C VAL A 135 -12.33 -4.26 2.12
N ASP A 136 -12.84 -4.97 3.14
CA ASP A 136 -14.08 -5.74 3.03
C ASP A 136 -15.30 -4.82 2.77
N ASP A 137 -15.36 -3.66 3.42
CA ASP A 137 -16.39 -2.64 3.19
C ASP A 137 -16.33 -2.08 1.76
N ILE A 138 -15.13 -1.77 1.26
CA ILE A 138 -14.94 -1.31 -0.13
C ILE A 138 -15.40 -2.39 -1.11
N VAL A 139 -15.06 -3.65 -0.90
CA VAL A 139 -15.53 -4.77 -1.72
C VAL A 139 -17.05 -4.88 -1.70
N ALA A 140 -17.67 -4.71 -0.54
CA ALA A 140 -19.12 -4.76 -0.39
C ALA A 140 -19.84 -3.60 -1.12
N GLN A 141 -19.23 -2.41 -1.15
CA GLN A 141 -19.74 -1.23 -1.86
C GLN A 141 -19.63 -1.38 -3.39
N HIS A 142 -18.57 -2.04 -3.89
CA HIS A 142 -18.28 -2.19 -5.31
C HIS A 142 -18.49 -3.61 -5.82
N ARG A 143 -19.57 -4.26 -5.39
CA ARG A 143 -19.90 -5.64 -5.84
C ARG A 143 -19.99 -5.71 -7.37
N GLU A 144 -19.19 -6.63 -7.94
CA GLU A 144 -19.11 -6.84 -9.41
C GLU A 144 -18.48 -5.67 -10.19
N GLY A 145 -18.03 -4.65 -9.49
CA GLY A 145 -17.32 -3.49 -10.02
C GLY A 145 -15.83 -3.51 -9.67
N SER A 146 -15.27 -2.32 -9.48
CA SER A 146 -13.85 -2.18 -9.17
C SER A 146 -13.52 -0.94 -8.34
N ALA A 147 -12.45 -1.00 -7.55
CA ALA A 147 -11.98 0.11 -6.75
C ALA A 147 -10.46 0.26 -6.82
N LEU A 148 -9.97 1.50 -6.93
CA LEU A 148 -8.58 1.87 -6.84
C LEU A 148 -8.25 2.26 -5.39
N LEU A 149 -7.27 1.57 -4.78
CA LEU A 149 -6.79 1.83 -3.43
C LEU A 149 -5.33 2.26 -3.46
N VAL A 150 -5.05 3.52 -3.13
CA VAL A 150 -3.68 4.03 -3.02
C VAL A 150 -3.17 3.85 -1.60
N LEU A 151 -2.22 2.96 -1.46
CA LEU A 151 -1.67 2.41 -0.24
C LEU A 151 -0.16 2.66 -0.12
N HIS A 152 0.47 1.83 0.70
CA HIS A 152 1.89 1.88 1.06
C HIS A 152 2.56 0.53 0.83
N SER A 153 3.89 0.55 0.77
CA SER A 153 4.68 -0.62 0.38
C SER A 153 4.48 -1.83 1.29
N THR A 154 4.50 -1.63 2.62
CA THR A 154 4.40 -2.76 3.56
C THR A 154 2.97 -3.21 3.73
N LEU A 155 2.04 -2.28 3.97
CA LEU A 155 0.63 -2.59 4.11
C LEU A 155 0.07 -3.31 2.87
N LEU A 156 0.38 -2.85 1.67
CA LEU A 156 -0.07 -3.47 0.41
C LEU A 156 0.36 -4.95 0.34
N ARG A 157 1.63 -5.24 0.64
CA ARG A 157 2.17 -6.60 0.61
C ARG A 157 1.58 -7.50 1.70
N LEU A 158 1.32 -6.95 2.89
CA LEU A 158 0.65 -7.65 3.98
C LEU A 158 -0.80 -7.97 3.60
N LEU A 159 -1.53 -7.01 3.00
CA LEU A 159 -2.90 -7.24 2.51
C LEU A 159 -2.94 -8.27 1.37
N LEU A 160 -1.94 -8.30 0.48
CA LEU A 160 -1.83 -9.35 -0.53
C LEU A 160 -1.67 -10.73 0.13
N CYS A 161 -0.85 -10.85 1.17
CA CYS A 161 -0.71 -12.10 1.91
C CYS A 161 -2.05 -12.51 2.55
N ASP A 162 -2.70 -11.60 3.25
CA ASP A 162 -3.95 -11.87 3.94
C ASP A 162 -5.08 -12.26 2.98
N LEU A 163 -5.29 -11.50 1.90
CA LEU A 163 -6.29 -11.77 0.88
C LEU A 163 -6.07 -13.10 0.15
N LEU A 164 -4.83 -13.52 -0.05
CA LEU A 164 -4.48 -14.74 -0.77
C LEU A 164 -4.25 -15.96 0.15
N GLY A 165 -4.46 -15.83 1.47
CA GLY A 165 -4.23 -16.90 2.44
C GLY A 165 -2.76 -17.29 2.59
N ILE A 166 -1.85 -16.35 2.39
CA ILE A 166 -0.40 -16.53 2.50
C ILE A 166 0.04 -16.11 3.90
N GLU A 167 0.98 -16.85 4.50
CA GLU A 167 1.57 -16.51 5.80
C GLU A 167 2.25 -15.13 5.73
N PRO A 168 1.85 -14.14 6.59
CA PRO A 168 2.23 -12.74 6.45
C PRO A 168 3.74 -12.46 6.54
N ASN A 169 4.52 -13.24 7.31
CA ASN A 169 5.98 -13.05 7.38
C ASN A 169 6.69 -13.28 6.03
N ARG A 170 6.02 -13.92 5.09
CA ARG A 170 6.56 -14.21 3.75
C ARG A 170 6.44 -13.04 2.78
N TYR A 171 5.79 -11.92 3.16
CA TYR A 171 5.52 -10.83 2.21
C TYR A 171 6.78 -10.29 1.52
N ARG A 172 7.93 -10.26 2.21
CA ARG A 172 9.19 -9.77 1.64
C ARG A 172 9.82 -10.74 0.64
N SER A 173 9.66 -12.04 0.86
CA SER A 173 10.22 -13.06 -0.03
C SER A 173 9.35 -13.27 -1.28
N LEU A 174 8.03 -13.19 -1.14
CA LEU A 174 7.09 -13.39 -2.25
C LEU A 174 6.84 -12.12 -3.06
N PHE A 175 6.82 -10.97 -2.40
CA PHE A 175 6.61 -9.66 -3.03
C PHE A 175 7.82 -8.74 -2.73
N PRO A 176 9.03 -9.05 -3.25
CA PRO A 176 10.26 -8.37 -2.84
C PRO A 176 10.28 -6.88 -3.22
N ARG A 177 9.57 -6.51 -4.27
CA ARG A 177 9.48 -5.11 -4.74
C ARG A 177 8.04 -4.78 -5.12
N VAL A 178 7.61 -3.58 -4.70
CA VAL A 178 6.40 -2.92 -5.17
C VAL A 178 6.82 -1.52 -5.63
N ALA A 179 6.79 -1.29 -6.94
CA ALA A 179 7.18 0.00 -7.52
C ALA A 179 6.12 1.07 -7.19
N ASN A 180 6.53 2.32 -7.19
CA ASN A 180 5.63 3.45 -7.01
C ASN A 180 4.60 3.48 -8.16
N CYS A 181 3.36 3.75 -7.84
CA CYS A 181 2.23 3.79 -8.75
C CYS A 181 1.98 2.52 -9.59
N ALA A 182 2.74 1.43 -9.38
CA ALA A 182 2.45 0.15 -10.03
C ALA A 182 1.20 -0.51 -9.43
N VAL A 183 0.42 -1.13 -10.29
CA VAL A 183 -0.89 -1.70 -9.96
C VAL A 183 -0.77 -3.20 -9.68
N SER A 184 -1.26 -3.63 -8.53
CA SER A 184 -1.50 -5.05 -8.22
C SER A 184 -3.02 -5.28 -8.19
N THR A 185 -3.50 -6.24 -8.98
CA THR A 185 -4.94 -6.49 -9.14
C THR A 185 -5.34 -7.77 -8.45
N VAL A 186 -6.30 -7.68 -7.53
CA VAL A 186 -6.91 -8.84 -6.87
C VAL A 186 -8.37 -8.93 -7.29
N GLY A 187 -8.78 -10.09 -7.78
CA GLY A 187 -10.18 -10.43 -8.02
C GLY A 187 -10.78 -11.09 -6.79
N ILE A 188 -11.90 -10.56 -6.31
CA ILE A 188 -12.61 -11.05 -5.11
C ILE A 188 -13.99 -11.55 -5.53
N GLY A 189 -14.22 -12.85 -5.38
CA GLY A 189 -15.47 -13.54 -5.68
C GLY A 189 -15.66 -14.70 -4.70
N GLU A 190 -16.14 -15.85 -5.16
CA GLU A 190 -16.19 -17.09 -4.37
C GLU A 190 -14.78 -17.52 -3.92
N THR A 191 -13.78 -17.22 -4.74
CA THR A 191 -12.37 -17.39 -4.43
C THR A 191 -11.63 -16.07 -4.71
N MET A 192 -10.53 -15.84 -4.00
CA MET A 192 -9.66 -14.70 -4.28
C MET A 192 -8.57 -15.10 -5.26
N ALA A 193 -8.25 -14.23 -6.22
CA ALA A 193 -7.25 -14.47 -7.26
C ALA A 193 -6.36 -13.25 -7.47
N LEU A 194 -5.04 -13.47 -7.51
CA LEU A 194 -4.10 -12.45 -7.97
C LEU A 194 -4.12 -12.40 -9.51
N LEU A 195 -4.66 -11.33 -10.07
CA LEU A 195 -4.83 -11.15 -11.52
C LEU A 195 -3.67 -10.38 -12.16
N GLY A 196 -2.93 -9.61 -11.38
CA GLY A 196 -1.74 -8.90 -11.81
C GLY A 196 -0.93 -8.47 -10.60
N LEU A 197 0.39 -8.43 -10.72
CA LEU A 197 1.29 -8.02 -9.64
C LEU A 197 2.27 -6.96 -10.13
N ASN A 198 2.27 -5.79 -9.47
CA ASN A 198 3.27 -4.76 -9.68
C ASN A 198 3.44 -4.33 -11.16
N VAL A 199 2.31 -4.17 -11.86
CA VAL A 199 2.26 -3.79 -13.27
C VAL A 199 2.34 -2.27 -13.38
N PRO A 200 3.36 -1.69 -14.06
CA PRO A 200 3.43 -0.25 -14.27
C PRO A 200 2.18 0.25 -15.04
N PRO A 201 1.63 1.44 -14.70
CA PRO A 201 0.62 2.07 -15.53
C PRO A 201 1.22 2.41 -16.90
N ALA A 202 0.55 2.02 -17.98
CA ALA A 202 0.96 2.28 -19.35
C ALA A 202 0.56 3.68 -19.79
#